data_3444cc1442da65384007d85b94b83697
#
_entry.id   3444cc1442da65384007d85b94b83697
#
_cell.length_a   1.000
_cell.length_b   1.000
_cell.length_c   1.000
_cell.angle_alpha   90.00
_cell.angle_beta   90.00
_cell.angle_gamma   90.00
#
_symmetry.space_group_name_H-M   'P 1'
#
loop_
_entity.id
_entity.type
_entity.pdbx_description
1 polymer ?
#
loop_
_entity_poly.entity_id
_entity_poly.type
_entity_poly.pdbx_seq_one_letter_code
_entity_poly.pdbx_strand_id
1 'polypeptide(L)'
;SDTGFEENCLEEFAKDVDEEVETLEALKEKIKTRLVESKKHQAEHHVKDTVIEKAAETAEIDIPEAMIDTETDRMVQEFEQRLQAQGMTLDMYFQFSGQDKDALKGQMKEEAEKRVRINLTLEAIAKAENLDVTEEEINTEVQAMSEQYGLTAEQIIQALGGTESVKGDLLVRKAIDVLVDNSKTVEA
;
A
#
# COMPACT_ATOMS: atom_id res chain seq x y z
N SER A 1 25.16 -7.31 47.54
CA SER A 1 25.83 -7.25 46.24
C SER A 1 24.86 -6.59 45.24
N ASP A 2 25.22 -5.44 44.75
CA ASP A 2 24.37 -4.57 43.88
C ASP A 2 24.02 -5.20 42.52
N THR A 3 24.78 -6.13 42.02
CA THR A 3 24.58 -6.75 40.69
C THR A 3 23.29 -7.54 40.57
N GLY A 4 22.85 -8.23 41.62
CA GLY A 4 21.62 -9.03 41.58
C GLY A 4 20.34 -8.17 41.60
N PHE A 5 20.42 -6.96 42.13
CA PHE A 5 19.30 -6.02 42.13
C PHE A 5 19.11 -5.35 40.74
N GLU A 6 20.22 -5.00 40.11
CA GLU A 6 20.20 -4.43 38.76
C GLU A 6 19.72 -5.45 37.70
N GLU A 7 20.18 -6.71 37.79
CA GLU A 7 19.71 -7.79 36.89
C GLU A 7 18.21 -8.04 37.04
N ASN A 8 17.69 -8.12 38.27
CA ASN A 8 16.25 -8.34 38.51
C ASN A 8 15.39 -7.16 38.00
N CYS A 9 15.87 -5.93 38.17
CA CYS A 9 15.18 -4.73 37.63
C CYS A 9 15.15 -4.71 36.13
N LEU A 10 16.20 -5.16 35.44
CA LEU A 10 16.26 -5.24 33.98
C LEU A 10 15.37 -6.36 33.42
N GLU A 11 15.22 -7.46 34.13
CA GLU A 11 14.30 -8.54 33.78
C GLU A 11 12.83 -8.13 33.98
N GLU A 12 12.52 -7.44 35.08
CA GLU A 12 11.18 -6.88 35.31
C GLU A 12 10.85 -5.85 34.21
N PHE A 13 11.76 -4.97 33.87
CA PHE A 13 11.59 -4.02 32.76
C PHE A 13 11.33 -4.72 31.43
N ALA A 14 12.05 -5.81 31.14
CA ALA A 14 11.83 -6.56 29.90
C ALA A 14 10.41 -7.14 29.83
N LYS A 15 9.91 -7.68 30.93
CA LYS A 15 8.54 -8.22 31.05
C LYS A 15 7.47 -7.13 30.98
N ASP A 16 7.73 -5.95 31.52
CA ASP A 16 6.82 -4.81 31.44
C ASP A 16 6.66 -4.27 30.02
N VAL A 17 7.72 -4.39 29.20
CA VAL A 17 7.69 -3.96 27.79
C VAL A 17 7.07 -5.03 26.89
N ASP A 18 7.31 -6.31 27.17
CA ASP A 18 6.78 -7.42 26.40
C ASP A 18 6.63 -8.67 27.29
N GLU A 19 5.37 -9.04 27.59
CA GLU A 19 5.01 -10.14 28.47
C GLU A 19 5.55 -11.52 28.02
N GLU A 20 5.87 -11.65 26.73
CA GLU A 20 6.42 -12.88 26.15
C GLU A 20 7.95 -13.02 26.34
N VAL A 21 8.61 -12.01 26.94
CA VAL A 21 10.07 -11.94 27.04
C VAL A 21 10.51 -11.96 28.51
N GLU A 22 11.38 -12.88 28.86
CA GLU A 22 11.84 -13.05 30.24
C GLU A 22 13.13 -12.28 30.57
N THR A 23 13.94 -11.97 29.58
CA THR A 23 15.26 -11.34 29.77
C THR A 23 15.45 -10.12 28.86
N LEU A 24 16.31 -9.19 29.29
CA LEU A 24 16.68 -8.02 28.50
C LEU A 24 17.36 -8.41 27.17
N GLU A 25 18.13 -9.48 27.15
CA GLU A 25 18.79 -9.98 25.94
C GLU A 25 17.77 -10.52 24.94
N ALA A 26 16.79 -11.30 25.40
CA ALA A 26 15.70 -11.78 24.57
C ALA A 26 14.85 -10.62 24.01
N LEU A 27 14.60 -9.57 24.79
CA LEU A 27 13.93 -8.36 24.33
C LEU A 27 14.73 -7.64 23.23
N LYS A 28 16.03 -7.47 23.41
CA LYS A 28 16.93 -6.87 22.40
C LYS A 28 16.92 -7.67 21.10
N GLU A 29 17.02 -9.00 21.17
CA GLU A 29 16.98 -9.87 19.98
C GLU A 29 15.61 -9.81 19.28
N LYS A 30 14.50 -9.81 20.03
CA LYS A 30 13.14 -9.68 19.48
C LYS A 30 12.96 -8.32 18.76
N ILE A 31 13.41 -7.22 19.38
CA ILE A 31 13.39 -5.89 18.78
C ILE A 31 14.28 -5.84 17.53
N LYS A 32 15.50 -6.39 17.58
CA LYS A 32 16.42 -6.44 16.45
C LYS A 32 15.81 -7.21 15.27
N THR A 33 15.26 -8.40 15.52
CA THR A 33 14.59 -9.21 14.49
C THR A 33 13.42 -8.42 13.86
N ARG A 34 12.58 -7.80 14.67
CA ARG A 34 11.48 -6.95 14.19
C ARG A 34 11.94 -5.78 13.34
N LEU A 35 13.03 -5.11 13.75
CA LEU A 35 13.60 -3.99 12.99
C LEU A 35 14.22 -4.46 11.67
N VAL A 36 14.90 -5.60 11.65
CA VAL A 36 15.47 -6.19 10.44
C VAL A 36 14.35 -6.58 9.46
N GLU A 37 13.31 -7.25 9.93
CA GLU A 37 12.14 -7.61 9.12
C GLU A 37 11.43 -6.37 8.58
N SER A 38 11.19 -5.34 9.42
CA SER A 38 10.59 -4.09 9.01
C SER A 38 11.41 -3.38 7.92
N LYS A 39 12.73 -3.29 8.11
CA LYS A 39 13.64 -2.71 7.11
C LYS A 39 13.66 -3.50 5.81
N LYS A 40 13.63 -4.84 5.89
CA LYS A 40 13.55 -5.70 4.70
C LYS A 40 12.27 -5.44 3.93
N HIS A 41 11.12 -5.40 4.60
CA HIS A 41 9.84 -5.06 3.96
C HIS A 41 9.84 -3.67 3.33
N GLN A 42 10.41 -2.66 4.02
CA GLN A 42 10.54 -1.32 3.47
C GLN A 42 11.43 -1.30 2.22
N ALA A 43 12.55 -2.03 2.23
CA ALA A 43 13.43 -2.14 1.06
C ALA A 43 12.74 -2.85 -0.12
N GLU A 44 12.01 -3.94 0.14
CA GLU A 44 11.24 -4.65 -0.88
C GLU A 44 10.15 -3.76 -1.50
N HIS A 45 9.42 -2.99 -0.69
CA HIS A 45 8.45 -2.01 -1.17
C HIS A 45 9.12 -0.92 -2.01
N HIS A 46 10.23 -0.37 -1.54
CA HIS A 46 10.95 0.66 -2.27
C HIS A 46 11.47 0.17 -3.64
N VAL A 47 11.97 -1.07 -3.70
CA VAL A 47 12.38 -1.68 -4.98
C VAL A 47 11.18 -1.82 -5.91
N LYS A 48 10.04 -2.32 -5.43
CA LYS A 48 8.82 -2.44 -6.22
C LYS A 48 8.37 -1.10 -6.77
N ASP A 49 8.26 -0.08 -5.92
CA ASP A 49 7.84 1.27 -6.31
C ASP A 49 8.79 1.86 -7.35
N THR A 50 10.10 1.75 -7.13
CA THR A 50 11.12 2.26 -8.04
C THR A 50 11.06 1.57 -9.42
N VAL A 51 10.86 0.26 -9.46
CA VAL A 51 10.76 -0.51 -10.70
C VAL A 51 9.51 -0.11 -11.48
N ILE A 52 8.37 0.04 -10.79
CA ILE A 52 7.11 0.47 -11.38
C ILE A 52 7.24 1.89 -11.96
N GLU A 53 7.79 2.84 -11.18
CA GLU A 53 7.99 4.22 -11.63
C GLU A 53 8.88 4.29 -12.86
N LYS A 54 10.02 3.59 -12.85
CA LYS A 54 10.94 3.55 -14.00
C LYS A 54 10.30 2.92 -15.24
N ALA A 55 9.52 1.86 -15.08
CA ALA A 55 8.79 1.26 -16.20
C ALA A 55 7.76 2.25 -16.78
N ALA A 56 7.03 2.96 -15.92
CA ALA A 56 6.05 3.95 -16.33
C ALA A 56 6.69 5.19 -17.00
N GLU A 57 7.85 5.64 -16.51
CA GLU A 57 8.60 6.76 -17.09
C GLU A 57 9.11 6.45 -18.51
N THR A 58 9.49 5.20 -18.77
CA THR A 58 10.00 4.76 -20.08
C THR A 58 8.89 4.42 -21.07
N ALA A 59 7.65 4.26 -20.58
CA ALA A 59 6.50 3.92 -21.41
C ALA A 59 6.03 5.14 -22.23
N GLU A 60 6.02 5.02 -23.54
CA GLU A 60 5.43 6.01 -24.44
C GLU A 60 3.90 5.81 -24.49
N ILE A 61 3.19 6.53 -23.65
CA ILE A 61 1.73 6.45 -23.54
C ILE A 61 1.14 7.84 -23.72
N ASP A 62 0.23 7.97 -24.66
CA ASP A 62 -0.63 9.14 -24.79
C ASP A 62 -1.83 8.97 -23.87
N ILE A 63 -1.89 9.75 -22.80
CA ILE A 63 -2.92 9.63 -21.77
C ILE A 63 -4.02 10.64 -22.06
N PRO A 64 -5.28 10.19 -22.34
CA PRO A 64 -6.40 11.09 -22.52
C PRO A 64 -6.65 11.93 -21.25
N GLU A 65 -6.89 13.23 -21.41
CA GLU A 65 -7.14 14.14 -20.29
C GLU A 65 -8.33 13.71 -19.44
N ALA A 66 -9.35 13.11 -20.05
CA ALA A 66 -10.51 12.56 -19.34
C ALA A 66 -10.13 11.46 -18.32
N MET A 67 -9.08 10.68 -18.56
CA MET A 67 -8.59 9.69 -17.59
C MET A 67 -7.91 10.37 -16.41
N ILE A 68 -7.13 11.42 -16.67
CA ILE A 68 -6.47 12.21 -15.63
C ILE A 68 -7.51 12.90 -14.75
N ASP A 69 -8.55 13.49 -15.37
CA ASP A 69 -9.63 14.15 -14.64
C ASP A 69 -10.41 13.17 -13.76
N THR A 70 -10.71 11.97 -14.28
CA THR A 70 -11.37 10.90 -13.52
C THR A 70 -10.55 10.48 -12.32
N GLU A 71 -9.24 10.28 -12.51
CA GLU A 71 -8.33 9.91 -11.42
C GLU A 71 -8.18 11.04 -10.40
N THR A 72 -8.12 12.30 -10.87
CA THR A 72 -8.09 13.48 -10.00
C THR A 72 -9.34 13.55 -9.12
N ASP A 73 -10.53 13.30 -9.68
CA ASP A 73 -11.77 13.26 -8.92
C ASP A 73 -11.77 12.15 -7.87
N ARG A 74 -11.22 10.98 -8.21
CA ARG A 74 -11.04 9.87 -7.27
C ARG A 74 -10.10 10.26 -6.12
N MET A 75 -8.98 10.91 -6.43
CA MET A 75 -8.03 11.38 -5.42
C MET A 75 -8.64 12.41 -4.47
N VAL A 76 -9.50 13.30 -4.97
CA VAL A 76 -10.25 14.26 -4.13
C VAL A 76 -11.21 13.52 -3.20
N GLN A 77 -11.89 12.48 -3.66
CA GLN A 77 -12.76 11.65 -2.82
C GLN A 77 -11.96 10.89 -1.74
N GLU A 78 -10.81 10.32 -2.09
CA GLU A 78 -9.91 9.67 -1.13
C GLU A 78 -9.43 10.68 -0.07
N PHE A 79 -9.13 11.89 -0.47
CA PHE A 79 -8.73 12.96 0.44
C PHE A 79 -9.88 13.36 1.39
N GLU A 80 -11.09 13.51 0.86
CA GLU A 80 -12.30 13.78 1.64
C GLU A 80 -12.55 12.69 2.69
N GLN A 81 -12.44 11.41 2.32
CA GLN A 81 -12.59 10.29 3.26
C GLN A 81 -11.54 10.33 4.38
N ARG A 82 -10.29 10.68 4.06
CA ARG A 82 -9.25 10.85 5.08
C ARG A 82 -9.53 12.01 6.02
N LEU A 83 -10.04 13.12 5.53
CA LEU A 83 -10.48 14.24 6.35
C LEU A 83 -11.62 13.84 7.29
N GLN A 84 -12.64 13.13 6.75
CA GLN A 84 -13.78 12.64 7.54
C GLN A 84 -13.33 11.69 8.66
N ALA A 85 -12.36 10.82 8.41
CA ALA A 85 -11.79 9.96 9.45
C ALA A 85 -11.10 10.76 10.58
N GLN A 86 -10.68 12.00 10.31
CA GLN A 86 -10.12 12.94 11.28
C GLN A 86 -11.16 13.92 11.86
N GLY A 87 -12.45 13.73 11.55
CA GLY A 87 -13.53 14.59 12.00
C GLY A 87 -13.62 15.93 11.27
N MET A 88 -13.01 16.05 10.08
CA MET A 88 -12.99 17.27 9.28
C MET A 88 -13.76 17.06 7.98
N THR A 89 -14.48 18.09 7.52
CA THR A 89 -15.11 18.09 6.18
C THR A 89 -14.23 18.82 5.17
N LEU A 90 -14.48 18.57 3.88
CA LEU A 90 -13.78 19.27 2.80
C LEU A 90 -14.02 20.79 2.87
N ASP A 91 -15.24 21.22 3.21
CA ASP A 91 -15.58 22.64 3.38
C ASP A 91 -14.80 23.29 4.53
N MET A 92 -14.65 22.59 5.65
CA MET A 92 -13.82 23.08 6.76
C MET A 92 -12.35 23.22 6.34
N TYR A 93 -11.85 22.24 5.59
CA TYR A 93 -10.49 22.30 5.05
C TYR A 93 -10.29 23.52 4.15
N PHE A 94 -11.23 23.80 3.24
CA PHE A 94 -11.15 24.98 2.36
C PHE A 94 -11.22 26.31 3.13
N GLN A 95 -12.02 26.39 4.19
CA GLN A 95 -12.06 27.56 5.07
C GLN A 95 -10.73 27.82 5.78
N PHE A 96 -10.04 26.77 6.23
CA PHE A 96 -8.75 26.91 6.92
C PHE A 96 -7.58 27.15 5.95
N SER A 97 -7.58 26.47 4.81
CA SER A 97 -6.49 26.56 3.84
C SER A 97 -6.57 27.76 2.91
N GLY A 98 -7.76 28.37 2.78
CA GLY A 98 -8.01 29.44 1.82
C GLY A 98 -8.02 28.96 0.35
N GLN A 99 -8.04 27.65 0.15
CA GLN A 99 -8.11 27.03 -1.17
C GLN A 99 -9.56 26.73 -1.56
N ASP A 100 -9.79 26.45 -2.83
CA ASP A 100 -11.02 25.90 -3.35
C ASP A 100 -10.81 24.52 -3.97
N LYS A 101 -11.88 23.90 -4.41
CA LYS A 101 -11.84 22.56 -5.00
C LYS A 101 -10.99 22.52 -6.28
N ASP A 102 -11.02 23.58 -7.07
CA ASP A 102 -10.27 23.63 -8.34
C ASP A 102 -8.76 23.76 -8.09
N ALA A 103 -8.36 24.54 -7.09
CA ALA A 103 -6.98 24.61 -6.66
C ALA A 103 -6.47 23.27 -6.12
N LEU A 104 -7.28 22.55 -5.33
CA LEU A 104 -6.95 21.21 -4.84
C LEU A 104 -6.81 20.22 -6.00
N LYS A 105 -7.73 20.20 -6.96
CA LYS A 105 -7.64 19.39 -8.18
C LYS A 105 -6.37 19.70 -8.97
N GLY A 106 -6.06 20.99 -9.14
CA GLY A 106 -4.83 21.41 -9.83
C GLY A 106 -3.57 20.88 -9.20
N GLN A 107 -3.49 20.84 -7.86
CA GLN A 107 -2.36 20.27 -7.13
C GLN A 107 -2.26 18.74 -7.29
N MET A 108 -3.38 18.05 -7.45
CA MET A 108 -3.42 16.59 -7.59
C MET A 108 -3.22 16.11 -9.03
N LYS A 109 -3.34 16.98 -10.03
CA LYS A 109 -3.35 16.60 -11.46
C LYS A 109 -2.07 15.88 -11.89
N GLU A 110 -0.91 16.36 -11.45
CA GLU A 110 0.38 15.72 -11.79
C GLU A 110 0.48 14.32 -11.20
N GLU A 111 0.07 14.14 -9.96
CA GLU A 111 0.06 12.83 -9.31
C GLU A 111 -0.98 11.90 -9.94
N ALA A 112 -2.14 12.43 -10.31
CA ALA A 112 -3.17 11.68 -11.04
C ALA A 112 -2.64 11.17 -12.37
N GLU A 113 -1.92 12.00 -13.14
CA GLU A 113 -1.29 11.58 -14.40
C GLU A 113 -0.29 10.46 -14.19
N LYS A 114 0.55 10.54 -13.14
CA LYS A 114 1.50 9.47 -12.78
C LYS A 114 0.77 8.17 -12.47
N ARG A 115 -0.29 8.21 -11.68
CA ARG A 115 -1.09 7.03 -11.34
C ARG A 115 -1.74 6.39 -12.57
N VAL A 116 -2.32 7.19 -13.46
CA VAL A 116 -2.90 6.69 -14.71
C VAL A 116 -1.82 6.05 -15.58
N ARG A 117 -0.66 6.69 -15.73
CA ARG A 117 0.47 6.15 -16.48
C ARG A 117 0.94 4.80 -15.94
N ILE A 118 1.10 4.68 -14.64
CA ILE A 118 1.46 3.43 -13.96
C ILE A 118 0.42 2.34 -14.27
N ASN A 119 -0.86 2.63 -14.08
CA ASN A 119 -1.92 1.66 -14.31
C ASN A 119 -1.95 1.17 -15.77
N LEU A 120 -1.86 2.09 -16.74
CA LEU A 120 -1.82 1.73 -18.17
C LEU A 120 -0.58 0.91 -18.52
N THR A 121 0.57 1.22 -17.91
CA THR A 121 1.81 0.45 -18.09
C THR A 121 1.63 -0.98 -17.57
N LEU A 122 1.09 -1.15 -16.37
CA LEU A 122 0.86 -2.46 -15.76
C LEU A 122 -0.18 -3.28 -16.54
N GLU A 123 -1.25 -2.64 -17.01
CA GLU A 123 -2.22 -3.30 -17.91
C GLU A 123 -1.59 -3.76 -19.23
N ALA A 124 -0.72 -2.94 -19.83
CA ALA A 124 -0.01 -3.30 -21.04
C ALA A 124 0.93 -4.50 -20.82
N ILE A 125 1.64 -4.53 -19.68
CA ILE A 125 2.48 -5.66 -19.28
C ILE A 125 1.65 -6.92 -19.08
N ALA A 126 0.53 -6.81 -18.35
CA ALA A 126 -0.37 -7.94 -18.13
C ALA A 126 -0.86 -8.56 -19.45
N LYS A 127 -1.17 -7.72 -20.44
CA LYS A 127 -1.57 -8.17 -21.78
C LYS A 127 -0.41 -8.79 -22.56
N ALA A 128 0.76 -8.15 -22.54
CA ALA A 128 1.95 -8.62 -23.27
C ALA A 128 2.44 -9.99 -22.76
N GLU A 129 2.40 -10.18 -21.45
CA GLU A 129 2.79 -11.42 -20.76
C GLU A 129 1.66 -12.47 -20.70
N ASN A 130 0.48 -12.16 -21.26
CA ASN A 130 -0.71 -13.02 -21.23
C ASN A 130 -1.08 -13.46 -19.80
N LEU A 131 -0.97 -12.54 -18.84
CA LEU A 131 -1.35 -12.81 -17.45
C LEU A 131 -2.85 -12.97 -17.36
N ASP A 132 -3.29 -13.97 -16.62
CA ASP A 132 -4.69 -14.19 -16.29
C ASP A 132 -4.85 -14.51 -14.82
N VAL A 133 -6.08 -14.35 -14.33
CA VAL A 133 -6.47 -14.61 -12.96
C VAL A 133 -7.61 -15.61 -12.98
N THR A 134 -7.42 -16.73 -12.30
CA THR A 134 -8.41 -17.79 -12.19
C THR A 134 -9.49 -17.45 -11.17
N GLU A 135 -10.65 -18.07 -11.28
CA GLU A 135 -11.72 -17.96 -10.27
C GLU A 135 -11.24 -18.43 -8.88
N GLU A 136 -10.35 -19.41 -8.84
CA GLU A 136 -9.77 -19.91 -7.58
C GLU A 136 -8.92 -18.84 -6.89
N GLU A 137 -8.10 -18.11 -7.64
CA GLU A 137 -7.30 -16.99 -7.10
C GLU A 137 -8.20 -15.85 -6.57
N ILE A 138 -9.28 -15.52 -7.30
CA ILE A 138 -10.26 -14.52 -6.86
C ILE A 138 -10.92 -14.98 -5.56
N ASN A 139 -11.37 -16.22 -5.48
CA ASN A 139 -12.00 -16.75 -4.28
C ASN A 139 -11.04 -16.78 -3.09
N THR A 140 -9.79 -17.14 -3.31
CA THR A 140 -8.75 -17.15 -2.26
C THR A 140 -8.51 -15.74 -1.72
N GLU A 141 -8.42 -14.73 -2.59
CA GLU A 141 -8.23 -13.32 -2.17
C GLU A 141 -9.45 -12.80 -1.40
N VAL A 142 -10.66 -13.07 -1.92
CA VAL A 142 -11.91 -12.69 -1.23
C VAL A 142 -12.02 -13.36 0.14
N GLN A 143 -11.63 -14.63 0.25
CA GLN A 143 -11.63 -15.36 1.52
C GLN A 143 -10.64 -14.74 2.52
N ALA A 144 -9.43 -14.40 2.07
CA ALA A 144 -8.43 -13.73 2.91
C ALA A 144 -8.92 -12.37 3.43
N MET A 145 -9.56 -11.58 2.56
CA MET A 145 -10.18 -10.31 2.96
C MET A 145 -11.34 -10.54 3.95
N SER A 146 -12.15 -11.58 3.72
CA SER A 146 -13.26 -11.96 4.60
C SER A 146 -12.78 -12.25 6.03
N GLU A 147 -11.70 -12.99 6.16
CA GLU A 147 -11.07 -13.30 7.45
C GLU A 147 -10.45 -12.06 8.11
N GLN A 148 -9.80 -11.22 7.32
CA GLN A 148 -9.14 -10.01 7.82
C GLN A 148 -10.13 -8.97 8.35
N TYR A 149 -11.26 -8.78 7.67
CA TYR A 149 -12.25 -7.75 8.02
C TYR A 149 -13.44 -8.29 8.82
N GLY A 150 -13.55 -9.60 9.00
CA GLY A 150 -14.69 -10.22 9.70
C GLY A 150 -16.01 -10.07 8.95
N LEU A 151 -15.95 -9.96 7.61
CA LEU A 151 -17.11 -9.83 6.72
C LEU A 151 -17.31 -11.11 5.92
N THR A 152 -18.51 -11.32 5.39
CA THR A 152 -18.74 -12.44 4.47
C THR A 152 -18.14 -12.16 3.09
N ALA A 153 -17.83 -13.21 2.32
CA ALA A 153 -17.34 -13.09 0.94
C ALA A 153 -18.27 -12.23 0.07
N GLU A 154 -19.58 -12.38 0.24
CA GLU A 154 -20.59 -11.59 -0.49
C GLU A 154 -20.53 -10.12 -0.15
N GLN A 155 -20.32 -9.78 1.14
CA GLN A 155 -20.17 -8.39 1.60
C GLN A 155 -18.89 -7.76 1.06
N ILE A 156 -17.79 -8.51 1.00
CA ILE A 156 -16.52 -8.06 0.40
C ILE A 156 -16.72 -7.79 -1.10
N ILE A 157 -17.28 -8.74 -1.86
CA ILE A 157 -17.54 -8.56 -3.29
C ILE A 157 -18.44 -7.35 -3.55
N GLN A 158 -19.49 -7.17 -2.74
CA GLN A 158 -20.39 -6.04 -2.88
C GLN A 158 -19.68 -4.70 -2.56
N ALA A 159 -18.86 -4.66 -1.52
CA ALA A 159 -18.09 -3.45 -1.14
C ALA A 159 -17.07 -3.05 -2.21
N LEU A 160 -16.49 -4.02 -2.92
CA LEU A 160 -15.53 -3.80 -4.00
C LEU A 160 -16.18 -3.54 -5.37
N GLY A 161 -17.49 -3.59 -5.47
CA GLY A 161 -18.22 -3.36 -6.72
C GLY A 161 -18.21 -4.55 -7.70
N GLY A 162 -17.87 -5.75 -7.23
CA GLY A 162 -17.89 -6.99 -8.00
C GLY A 162 -16.55 -7.72 -8.04
N THR A 163 -16.57 -8.93 -8.59
CA THR A 163 -15.37 -9.79 -8.74
C THR A 163 -14.38 -9.26 -9.78
N GLU A 164 -14.83 -8.48 -10.75
CA GLU A 164 -13.96 -7.88 -11.77
C GLU A 164 -12.95 -6.89 -11.16
N SER A 165 -13.32 -6.18 -10.10
CA SER A 165 -12.39 -5.32 -9.36
C SER A 165 -11.27 -6.14 -8.73
N VAL A 166 -11.61 -7.24 -8.05
CA VAL A 166 -10.64 -8.16 -7.45
C VAL A 166 -9.71 -8.75 -8.52
N LYS A 167 -10.28 -9.15 -9.66
CA LYS A 167 -9.51 -9.64 -10.80
C LYS A 167 -8.52 -8.62 -11.32
N GLY A 168 -8.95 -7.36 -11.47
CA GLY A 168 -8.10 -6.25 -11.88
C GLY A 168 -6.92 -6.04 -10.93
N ASP A 169 -7.18 -6.01 -9.63
CA ASP A 169 -6.15 -5.84 -8.60
C ASP A 169 -5.13 -7.00 -8.61
N LEU A 170 -5.61 -8.23 -8.78
CA LEU A 170 -4.74 -9.40 -8.90
C LEU A 170 -3.88 -9.37 -10.16
N LEU A 171 -4.43 -8.92 -11.32
CA LEU A 171 -3.66 -8.75 -12.55
C LEU A 171 -2.56 -7.70 -12.40
N VAL A 172 -2.87 -6.57 -11.79
CA VAL A 172 -1.88 -5.52 -11.48
C VAL A 172 -0.78 -6.08 -10.59
N ARG A 173 -1.12 -6.83 -9.55
CA ARG A 173 -0.16 -7.47 -8.65
C ARG A 173 0.76 -8.44 -9.38
N LYS A 174 0.21 -9.29 -10.26
CA LYS A 174 0.98 -10.21 -11.12
C LYS A 174 1.91 -9.45 -12.08
N ALA A 175 1.45 -8.35 -12.67
CA ALA A 175 2.28 -7.53 -13.54
C ALA A 175 3.46 -6.88 -12.80
N ILE A 176 3.24 -6.44 -11.57
CA ILE A 176 4.30 -5.94 -10.68
C ILE A 176 5.32 -7.04 -10.38
N ASP A 177 4.88 -8.24 -10.06
CA ASP A 177 5.77 -9.37 -9.78
C ASP A 177 6.62 -9.71 -11.00
N VAL A 178 6.06 -9.72 -12.22
CA VAL A 178 6.81 -9.89 -13.47
C VAL A 178 7.88 -8.80 -13.64
N LEU A 179 7.55 -7.54 -13.36
CA LEU A 179 8.51 -6.43 -13.42
C LEU A 179 9.66 -6.61 -12.43
N VAL A 180 9.35 -6.96 -11.20
CA VAL A 180 10.34 -7.14 -10.13
C VAL A 180 11.25 -8.32 -10.45
N ASP A 181 10.69 -9.46 -10.87
CA ASP A 181 11.44 -10.68 -11.19
C ASP A 181 12.39 -10.48 -12.38
N ASN A 182 12.04 -9.61 -13.32
CA ASN A 182 12.88 -9.26 -14.49
C ASN A 182 13.77 -8.03 -14.24
N SER A 183 13.67 -7.38 -13.09
CA SER A 183 14.52 -6.25 -12.74
C SER A 183 15.89 -6.70 -12.23
N LYS A 184 16.91 -5.86 -12.45
CA LYS A 184 18.23 -6.05 -11.83
C LYS A 184 18.39 -5.02 -10.73
N THR A 185 18.37 -5.48 -9.50
CA THR A 185 18.69 -4.65 -8.34
C THR A 185 20.21 -4.61 -8.18
N VAL A 186 20.78 -3.41 -8.18
CA VAL A 186 22.21 -3.21 -7.88
C VAL A 186 22.26 -2.62 -6.49
N GLU A 187 22.90 -3.31 -5.56
CA GLU A 187 23.21 -2.76 -4.24
C GLU A 187 24.16 -1.57 -4.40
N ALA A 188 23.81 -0.45 -3.79
CA ALA A 188 24.60 0.78 -3.79
C ALA A 188 25.61 0.77 -2.64
#